data_33b4016dd738718eeb48ad6b7f13d7d5
#
_entry.id   33b4016dd738718eeb48ad6b7f13d7d5
#
_cell.length_a   1.000
_cell.length_b   1.000
_cell.length_c   1.000
_cell.angle_alpha   90.00
_cell.angle_beta   90.00
_cell.angle_gamma   90.00
#
_symmetry.space_group_name_H-M   'P 1'
#
loop_
_entity.id
_entity.type
_entity.pdbx_description
1 polymer ?
#
loop_
_entity_poly.entity_id
_entity_poly.type
_entity_poly.pdbx_seq_one_letter_code
_entity_poly.pdbx_strand_id
1 'polypeptide(L)' 'MKIFVGQRPDRQHMQALMRCKLPESAQLLALFRARLDETKVALMSAEEPARIYRLQGRAEALADFLEAVEKSPEVFDRIK' A
#
# COMPACT_ATOMS: atom_id res chain seq x y z
N MET A 1 -6.68 -2.17 8.70
CA MET A 1 -6.01 -1.91 7.42
C MET A 1 -6.98 -1.27 6.44
N LYS A 2 -6.59 -0.19 5.83
CA LYS A 2 -7.48 0.60 4.97
C LYS A 2 -7.87 -0.09 3.68
N ILE A 3 -7.04 -0.97 3.13
CA ILE A 3 -7.39 -1.69 1.90
C ILE A 3 -8.56 -2.66 2.08
N PHE A 4 -8.96 -2.92 3.32
CA PHE A 4 -10.10 -3.79 3.63
C PHE A 4 -11.31 -2.99 4.11
N VAL A 5 -11.48 -1.77 3.63
CA VAL A 5 -12.64 -0.94 3.99
C VAL A 5 -13.93 -1.69 3.69
N GLY A 6 -14.78 -1.88 4.72
CA GLY A 6 -16.03 -2.62 4.61
C GLY A 6 -15.91 -4.14 4.65
N GLN A 7 -14.70 -4.69 4.77
CA GLN A 7 -14.46 -6.13 4.81
C GLN A 7 -13.56 -6.49 5.98
N ARG A 8 -13.75 -7.69 6.52
CA ARG A 8 -12.80 -8.24 7.50
C ARG A 8 -11.60 -8.82 6.75
N PRO A 9 -10.37 -8.57 7.21
CA PRO A 9 -9.20 -9.27 6.68
C PRO A 9 -9.36 -10.78 6.88
N ASP A 10 -9.10 -11.58 5.84
CA ASP A 10 -9.10 -13.02 5.97
C ASP A 10 -7.69 -13.61 5.88
N ARG A 11 -7.55 -14.86 6.29
CA ARG A 11 -6.25 -15.50 6.37
C ARG A 11 -5.58 -15.63 5.01
N GLN A 12 -6.36 -15.92 3.95
CA GLN A 12 -5.80 -16.06 2.60
C GLN A 12 -5.23 -14.76 2.09
N HIS A 13 -5.95 -13.64 2.32
CA HIS A 13 -5.48 -12.32 1.93
C HIS A 13 -4.22 -11.95 2.71
N MET A 14 -4.19 -12.24 4.02
CA MET A 14 -3.02 -11.96 4.84
C MET A 14 -1.82 -12.80 4.41
N GLN A 15 -2.03 -14.07 4.07
CA GLN A 15 -0.96 -14.92 3.55
C GLN A 15 -0.39 -14.37 2.24
N ALA A 16 -1.26 -13.90 1.33
CA ALA A 16 -0.82 -13.30 0.07
C ALA A 16 0.03 -12.04 0.32
N LEU A 17 -0.41 -11.18 1.25
CA LEU A 17 0.36 -9.99 1.61
C LEU A 17 1.69 -10.33 2.27
N MET A 18 1.72 -11.34 3.14
CA MET A 18 2.95 -11.79 3.79
C MET A 18 3.98 -12.29 2.79
N ARG A 19 3.57 -12.90 1.68
CA ARG A 19 4.48 -13.32 0.62
C ARG A 19 5.23 -12.13 0.01
N CYS A 20 4.64 -10.95 0.03
CA CYS A 20 5.30 -9.75 -0.45
C CYS A 20 6.48 -9.33 0.43
N LYS A 21 6.59 -9.87 1.64
CA LYS A 21 7.74 -9.62 2.53
C LYS A 21 8.90 -10.58 2.29
N LEU A 22 8.75 -11.57 1.44
CA LEU A 22 9.83 -12.49 1.12
C LEU A 22 10.92 -11.76 0.32
N PRO A 23 12.20 -12.21 0.45
CA PRO A 23 13.30 -11.55 -0.26
C PRO A 23 13.10 -11.44 -1.77
N GLU A 24 12.44 -12.43 -2.38
CA GLU A 24 12.15 -12.42 -3.82
C GLU A 24 11.22 -11.29 -4.26
N SER A 25 10.46 -10.73 -3.32
CA SER A 25 9.54 -9.61 -3.60
C SER A 25 10.14 -8.25 -3.25
N ALA A 26 11.38 -8.20 -2.76
CA ALA A 26 11.98 -6.95 -2.27
C ALA A 26 12.07 -5.88 -3.36
N GLN A 27 12.41 -6.27 -4.59
CA GLN A 27 12.50 -5.32 -5.70
C GLN A 27 11.14 -4.77 -6.10
N LEU A 28 10.10 -5.60 -6.05
CA LEU A 28 8.73 -5.16 -6.32
C LEU A 28 8.27 -4.13 -5.30
N LEU A 29 8.51 -4.39 -4.01
CA LEU A 29 8.17 -3.42 -2.97
C LEU A 29 8.97 -2.13 -3.11
N ALA A 30 10.24 -2.22 -3.49
CA ALA A 30 11.06 -1.05 -3.75
C ALA A 30 10.48 -0.21 -4.90
N LEU A 31 9.97 -0.86 -5.94
CA LEU A 31 9.31 -0.17 -7.05
C LEU A 31 8.07 0.60 -6.57
N PHE A 32 7.23 -0.02 -5.75
CA PHE A 32 6.05 0.64 -5.21
C PHE A 32 6.42 1.82 -4.31
N ARG A 33 7.45 1.69 -3.48
CA ARG A 33 7.94 2.80 -2.65
C ARG A 33 8.46 3.96 -3.51
N ALA A 34 9.19 3.64 -4.58
CA ALA A 34 9.68 4.65 -5.51
C ALA A 34 8.52 5.38 -6.19
N ARG A 35 7.47 4.66 -6.60
CA ARG A 35 6.27 5.26 -7.18
C ARG A 35 5.54 6.16 -6.19
N LEU A 36 5.48 5.77 -4.92
CA LEU A 36 4.90 6.61 -3.89
C LEU A 36 5.68 7.91 -3.74
N ASP A 37 7.01 7.82 -3.68
CA ASP A 37 7.88 9.00 -3.56
C ASP A 37 7.75 9.92 -4.76
N GLU A 38 7.71 9.39 -5.99
CA GLU A 38 7.47 10.17 -7.20
C GLU A 38 6.12 10.90 -7.15
N THR A 39 5.09 10.20 -6.66
CA THR A 39 3.75 10.78 -6.54
C THR A 39 3.74 11.95 -5.54
N LYS A 40 4.45 11.78 -4.42
CA LYS A 40 4.58 12.86 -3.42
C LYS A 40 5.29 14.08 -4.00
N VAL A 41 6.35 13.87 -4.78
CA VAL A 41 7.07 14.95 -5.45
C VAL A 41 6.15 15.66 -6.45
N ALA A 42 5.39 14.89 -7.24
CA ALA A 42 4.44 15.47 -8.19
C ALA A 42 3.36 16.30 -7.50
N LEU A 43 2.90 15.86 -6.31
CA LEU A 43 1.93 16.62 -5.51
C LEU A 43 2.47 17.97 -5.09
N MET A 44 3.77 18.07 -4.77
CA MET A 44 4.37 19.31 -4.32
C MET A 44 4.36 20.38 -5.41
N SER A 45 4.36 20.00 -6.68
CA SER A 45 4.37 20.93 -7.80
C SER A 45 3.05 21.01 -8.56
N ALA A 46 2.03 20.24 -8.16
CA ALA A 46 0.73 20.26 -8.83
C ALA A 46 -0.07 21.50 -8.44
N GLU A 47 -0.67 22.15 -9.43
CA GLU A 47 -1.45 23.37 -9.22
C GLU A 47 -2.95 23.15 -9.54
N GLU A 48 -3.23 22.27 -10.50
CA GLU A 48 -4.61 22.00 -10.92
C GLU A 48 -5.32 21.11 -9.91
N PRO A 49 -6.50 21.52 -9.36
CA PRO A 49 -7.19 20.74 -8.34
C PRO A 49 -7.51 19.30 -8.74
N ALA A 50 -7.96 19.06 -9.97
CA ALA A 50 -8.26 17.72 -10.45
C ALA A 50 -7.03 16.82 -10.43
N ARG A 51 -5.85 17.36 -10.80
CA ARG A 51 -4.59 16.63 -10.77
C ARG A 51 -4.17 16.34 -9.33
N ILE A 52 -4.35 17.30 -8.43
CA ILE A 52 -4.03 17.12 -7.01
C ILE A 52 -4.85 15.96 -6.42
N TYR A 53 -6.16 15.94 -6.69
CA TYR A 53 -7.03 14.86 -6.18
C TYR A 53 -6.62 13.49 -6.73
N ARG A 54 -6.29 13.40 -8.01
CA ARG A 54 -5.83 12.12 -8.58
C ARG A 54 -4.52 11.65 -7.97
N LEU A 55 -3.57 12.56 -7.77
CA LEU A 55 -2.28 12.24 -7.16
C LEU A 55 -2.44 11.83 -5.70
N GLN A 56 -3.31 12.52 -4.95
CA GLN A 56 -3.62 12.14 -3.57
C GLN A 56 -4.19 10.73 -3.49
N GLY A 57 -5.16 10.39 -4.36
CA GLY A 57 -5.73 9.05 -4.42
C GLY A 57 -4.69 7.99 -4.72
N ARG A 58 -3.78 8.27 -5.67
CA ARG A 58 -2.69 7.35 -6.00
C ARG A 58 -1.74 7.16 -4.82
N ALA A 59 -1.36 8.25 -4.15
CA ALA A 59 -0.47 8.18 -3.00
C ALA A 59 -1.10 7.39 -1.86
N GLU A 60 -2.38 7.62 -1.57
CA GLU A 60 -3.10 6.88 -0.54
C GLU A 60 -3.17 5.39 -0.86
N ALA A 61 -3.49 5.02 -2.10
CA ALA A 61 -3.58 3.62 -2.50
C ALA A 61 -2.23 2.91 -2.34
N LEU A 62 -1.14 3.55 -2.79
CA LEU A 62 0.20 2.98 -2.66
C LEU A 62 0.62 2.86 -1.19
N ALA A 63 0.38 3.90 -0.40
CA ALA A 63 0.71 3.89 1.03
C ALA A 63 -0.10 2.82 1.78
N ASP A 64 -1.38 2.69 1.48
CA ASP A 64 -2.24 1.70 2.14
C ASP A 64 -1.82 0.27 1.79
N PHE A 65 -1.44 0.01 0.54
CA PHE A 65 -0.92 -1.29 0.14
C PHE A 65 0.39 -1.62 0.88
N LEU A 66 1.34 -0.69 0.90
CA LEU A 66 2.62 -0.90 1.57
C LEU A 66 2.44 -1.12 3.07
N GLU A 67 1.54 -0.36 3.70
CA GLU A 67 1.19 -0.56 5.12
C GLU A 67 0.58 -1.94 5.35
N ALA A 68 -0.33 -2.37 4.47
CA ALA A 68 -0.98 -3.67 4.58
C ALA A 68 0.04 -4.81 4.50
N VAL A 69 1.03 -4.72 3.60
CA VAL A 69 2.12 -5.69 3.52
C VAL A 69 2.92 -5.70 4.82
N GLU A 70 3.29 -4.53 5.33
CA GLU A 70 4.10 -4.40 6.53
C GLU A 70 3.41 -5.00 7.75
N LYS A 71 2.11 -4.77 7.89
CA LYS A 71 1.34 -5.22 9.05
C LYS A 71 0.73 -6.60 8.90
N SER A 72 0.86 -7.23 7.72
CA SER A 72 0.20 -8.50 7.45
C SER A 72 0.53 -9.62 8.45
N PRO A 73 1.79 -9.80 8.94
CA PRO A 73 2.07 -10.84 9.91
C PRO A 73 1.28 -10.65 11.22
N GLU A 74 1.21 -9.42 11.73
CA GLU A 74 0.49 -9.11 12.95
C GLU A 74 -1.00 -9.38 12.82
N VAL A 75 -1.58 -8.96 11.70
CA VAL A 75 -3.01 -9.16 11.43
C VAL A 75 -3.31 -10.63 11.24
N PHE A 76 -2.44 -11.37 10.54
CA PHE A 76 -2.59 -12.80 10.37
C PHE A 76 -2.65 -13.53 11.72
N ASP A 77 -1.78 -13.15 12.66
CA ASP A 77 -1.74 -13.77 13.98
C ASP A 77 -3.01 -13.51 14.81
N ARG A 78 -3.70 -12.41 14.55
CA ARG A 78 -4.96 -12.07 15.25
C ARG A 78 -6.18 -12.76 14.68
N ILE A 79 -6.11 -13.27 13.46
CA ILE A 79 -7.21 -13.99 12.81
C ILE A 79 -7.14 -15.44 13.24
N LYS A 80 -8.17 -15.90 13.95
CA LYS A 80 -8.25 -17.27 14.42
C LYS A 80 -9.39 -18.04 13.76
#